data_5d0af41570d95486aa7b7cae4be6e3a2
#
_entry.id   5d0af41570d95486aa7b7cae4be6e3a2
#
_cell.length_a   1.000
_cell.length_b   1.000
_cell.length_c   1.000
_cell.angle_alpha   90.00
_cell.angle_beta   90.00
_cell.angle_gamma   90.00
#
_symmetry.space_group_name_H-M   'P 1'
#
loop_
_entity.id
_entity.type
_entity.pdbx_description
1 polymer ?
#
loop_
_entity_poly.entity_id
_entity_poly.type
_entity_poly.pdbx_seq_one_letter_code
_entity_poly.pdbx_strand_id
1 'polypeptide(L)'
;MPKDTSFLCLASALCGSAIKIALTLFLFIFMIGTHAVKAQQSDTRNEFWPEIDVYINVKPKVRIYLIGTISKSVEDGEIRNAQGFEAQIGAHVDYIPNDHIILRTGYRFGTSVGDADEPFKEHRLLTEQTLRKLLPGDLLLSDRNRQDFRFVNGDFSFRYRNRVSIEREINLFKERTITPYVSAEIFYDTRSNAWNRNRLAVGVQQSLKRGPLRKMLLPKRQVILDLYYMRQNDSRAEIQHVNAIGASLAFYF
;
A
#
# COMPACT_ATOMS: atom_id res chain seq x y z
N MET A 1 -37.91 -18.47 37.64
CA MET A 1 -36.74 -18.60 36.77
C MET A 1 -36.04 -17.26 36.70
N PRO A 2 -34.91 -17.06 37.36
CA PRO A 2 -34.13 -15.82 37.23
C PRO A 2 -33.28 -15.90 35.96
N LYS A 3 -33.31 -14.84 35.16
CA LYS A 3 -32.51 -14.66 33.95
C LYS A 3 -31.11 -14.20 34.37
N ASP A 4 -30.09 -15.00 34.00
CA ASP A 4 -28.69 -14.67 34.20
C ASP A 4 -28.25 -13.42 33.40
N THR A 5 -28.36 -12.27 34.03
CA THR A 5 -27.82 -10.99 33.50
C THR A 5 -26.33 -10.77 33.80
N SER A 6 -25.69 -11.70 34.51
CA SER A 6 -24.28 -11.58 34.95
C SER A 6 -23.26 -11.89 33.85
N PHE A 7 -23.62 -12.70 32.84
CA PHE A 7 -22.68 -13.11 31.77
C PHE A 7 -22.43 -12.02 30.72
N LEU A 8 -23.42 -11.17 30.46
CA LEU A 8 -23.30 -10.07 29.49
C LEU A 8 -22.43 -8.90 30.01
N CYS A 9 -22.37 -8.71 31.32
CA CYS A 9 -21.57 -7.64 31.93
C CYS A 9 -20.07 -7.98 31.98
N LEU A 10 -19.70 -9.26 32.14
CA LEU A 10 -18.29 -9.69 32.09
C LEU A 10 -17.70 -9.61 30.68
N ALA A 11 -18.47 -9.95 29.65
CA ALA A 11 -18.01 -9.91 28.26
C ALA A 11 -17.72 -8.48 27.76
N SER A 12 -18.54 -7.50 28.20
CA SER A 12 -18.31 -6.09 27.85
C SER A 12 -17.11 -5.47 28.58
N ALA A 13 -16.83 -5.89 29.81
CA ALA A 13 -15.68 -5.43 30.58
C ALA A 13 -14.35 -5.98 30.03
N LEU A 14 -14.32 -7.25 29.58
CA LEU A 14 -13.15 -7.87 28.95
C LEU A 14 -12.86 -7.28 27.56
N CYS A 15 -13.88 -6.94 26.78
CA CYS A 15 -13.70 -6.28 25.48
C CYS A 15 -13.12 -4.86 25.63
N GLY A 16 -13.58 -4.10 26.64
CA GLY A 16 -13.07 -2.77 26.93
C GLY A 16 -11.61 -2.75 27.43
N SER A 17 -11.17 -3.78 28.18
CA SER A 17 -9.79 -3.88 28.65
C SER A 17 -8.82 -4.29 27.54
N ALA A 18 -9.19 -5.19 26.64
CA ALA A 18 -8.37 -5.59 25.49
C ALA A 18 -8.10 -4.43 24.53
N ILE A 19 -9.10 -3.59 24.26
CA ILE A 19 -8.95 -2.38 23.44
C ILE A 19 -8.02 -1.36 24.12
N LYS A 20 -8.16 -1.16 25.43
CA LYS A 20 -7.28 -0.27 26.19
C LYS A 20 -5.83 -0.77 26.19
N ILE A 21 -5.60 -2.06 26.38
CA ILE A 21 -4.25 -2.66 26.32
C ILE A 21 -3.65 -2.53 24.91
N ALA A 22 -4.42 -2.79 23.85
CA ALA A 22 -3.97 -2.62 22.47
C ALA A 22 -3.63 -1.16 22.17
N LEU A 23 -4.44 -0.20 22.62
CA LEU A 23 -4.19 1.23 22.44
C LEU A 23 -2.96 1.70 23.24
N THR A 24 -2.77 1.18 24.46
CA THR A 24 -1.60 1.49 25.29
C THR A 24 -0.32 0.91 24.70
N LEU A 25 -0.37 -0.32 24.19
CA LEU A 25 0.75 -0.95 23.46
C LEU A 25 1.08 -0.18 22.17
N PHE A 26 0.07 0.25 21.42
CA PHE A 26 0.26 1.06 20.23
C PHE A 26 0.91 2.41 20.54
N LEU A 27 0.44 3.11 21.59
CA LEU A 27 1.05 4.36 22.08
C LEU A 27 2.47 4.15 22.60
N PHE A 28 2.74 3.03 23.27
CA PHE A 28 4.07 2.70 23.78
C PHE A 28 5.05 2.40 22.66
N ILE A 29 4.63 1.65 21.63
CA ILE A 29 5.44 1.40 20.42
C ILE A 29 5.70 2.72 19.66
N PHE A 30 4.71 3.62 19.62
CA PHE A 30 4.85 4.93 19.00
C PHE A 30 5.84 5.82 19.77
N MET A 31 5.81 5.78 21.11
CA MET A 31 6.75 6.52 21.97
C MET A 31 8.20 6.01 21.89
N ILE A 32 8.41 4.70 21.77
CA ILE A 32 9.76 4.14 21.59
C ILE A 32 10.36 4.55 20.24
N GLY A 33 9.54 4.75 19.21
CA GLY A 33 9.97 5.21 17.89
C GLY A 33 10.46 6.67 17.84
N THR A 34 10.19 7.47 18.86
CA THR A 34 10.54 8.91 18.89
C THR A 34 11.90 9.23 19.55
N HIS A 35 12.58 8.25 20.15
CA HIS A 35 13.97 8.44 20.53
C HIS A 35 14.85 8.40 19.27
N ALA A 36 14.87 9.54 18.58
CA ALA A 36 15.82 9.80 17.51
C ALA A 36 17.24 9.64 18.07
N VAL A 37 17.84 8.51 17.82
CA VAL A 37 19.27 8.38 17.83
C VAL A 37 19.77 9.45 16.86
N LYS A 38 20.53 10.43 17.34
CA LYS A 38 21.33 11.32 16.50
C LYS A 38 22.39 10.45 15.83
N ALA A 39 22.00 9.77 14.77
CA ALA A 39 22.86 8.99 13.93
C ALA A 39 23.01 9.76 12.63
N GLN A 40 24.28 9.98 12.25
CA GLN A 40 24.73 10.25 10.88
C GLN A 40 23.67 10.89 9.98
N GLN A 41 24.03 11.98 9.36
CA GLN A 41 23.24 12.69 8.34
C GLN A 41 22.81 11.67 7.28
N SER A 42 21.72 10.96 7.52
CA SER A 42 21.15 10.02 6.57
C SER A 42 20.27 10.85 5.65
N ASP A 43 20.59 10.87 4.36
CA ASP A 43 19.78 11.56 3.37
C ASP A 43 18.35 10.99 3.39
N THR A 44 17.44 11.80 3.92
CA THR A 44 16.03 11.48 4.00
C THR A 44 15.31 12.31 2.96
N ARG A 45 14.57 11.65 2.07
CA ARG A 45 13.71 12.29 1.07
C ARG A 45 12.26 12.17 1.46
N ASN A 46 11.52 13.25 1.30
CA ASN A 46 10.05 13.23 1.40
C ASN A 46 9.46 13.18 -0.01
N GLU A 47 8.47 12.32 -0.22
CA GLU A 47 7.85 12.10 -1.52
C GLU A 47 6.33 12.11 -1.43
N PHE A 48 5.68 12.50 -2.53
CA PHE A 48 4.25 12.35 -2.74
C PHE A 48 3.99 11.34 -3.86
N TRP A 49 3.13 10.34 -3.61
CA TRP A 49 2.85 9.22 -4.50
C TRP A 49 1.37 9.15 -4.87
N PRO A 50 0.91 9.92 -5.86
CA PRO A 50 -0.41 9.75 -6.43
C PRO A 50 -0.46 8.51 -7.32
N GLU A 51 -1.58 7.77 -7.22
CA GLU A 51 -1.82 6.55 -7.98
C GLU A 51 -3.28 6.51 -8.47
N ILE A 52 -3.47 5.99 -9.67
CA ILE A 52 -4.78 5.69 -10.23
C ILE A 52 -4.81 4.22 -10.61
N ASP A 53 -5.82 3.51 -10.09
CA ASP A 53 -6.07 2.11 -10.33
C ASP A 53 -7.41 1.91 -11.05
N VAL A 54 -7.41 1.10 -12.10
CA VAL A 54 -8.63 0.75 -12.82
C VAL A 54 -8.77 -0.77 -12.89
N TYR A 55 -9.86 -1.28 -12.34
CA TYR A 55 -10.18 -2.70 -12.34
C TYR A 55 -11.41 -2.97 -13.19
N ILE A 56 -11.27 -3.86 -14.19
CA ILE A 56 -12.32 -4.23 -15.15
C ILE A 56 -12.56 -5.73 -15.05
N ASN A 57 -13.73 -6.13 -14.54
CA ASN A 57 -14.11 -7.54 -14.46
C ASN A 57 -14.55 -8.02 -15.85
N VAL A 58 -13.73 -8.87 -16.46
CA VAL A 58 -14.00 -9.43 -17.81
C VAL A 58 -14.80 -10.73 -17.70
N LYS A 59 -14.49 -11.54 -16.70
CA LYS A 59 -15.17 -12.80 -16.35
C LYS A 59 -15.23 -12.96 -14.84
N PRO A 60 -16.03 -13.86 -14.27
CA PRO A 60 -16.17 -14.02 -12.82
C PRO A 60 -14.84 -14.22 -12.05
N LYS A 61 -13.84 -14.80 -12.73
CA LYS A 61 -12.51 -15.08 -12.13
C LYS A 61 -11.37 -14.33 -12.81
N VAL A 62 -11.67 -13.46 -13.77
CA VAL A 62 -10.64 -12.76 -14.57
C VAL A 62 -10.92 -11.28 -14.58
N ARG A 63 -9.92 -10.51 -14.17
CA ARG A 63 -9.99 -9.06 -14.09
C ARG A 63 -8.77 -8.44 -14.79
N ILE A 64 -8.99 -7.38 -15.54
CA ILE A 64 -7.92 -6.52 -16.04
C ILE A 64 -7.67 -5.45 -14.97
N TYR A 65 -6.40 -5.18 -14.70
CA TYR A 65 -5.96 -4.13 -13.80
C TYR A 65 -5.00 -3.20 -14.53
N LEU A 66 -5.37 -1.93 -14.63
CA LEU A 66 -4.53 -0.86 -15.16
C LEU A 66 -4.08 0.03 -14.02
N ILE A 67 -2.83 0.50 -14.08
CA ILE A 67 -2.24 1.36 -13.05
C ILE A 67 -1.49 2.51 -13.69
N GLY A 68 -1.61 3.68 -13.07
CA GLY A 68 -0.77 4.83 -13.33
C GLY A 68 -0.26 5.39 -12.00
N THR A 69 1.06 5.56 -11.87
CA THR A 69 1.67 6.13 -10.66
C THR A 69 2.63 7.24 -11.04
N ILE A 70 2.74 8.21 -10.14
CA ILE A 70 3.75 9.24 -10.20
C ILE A 70 4.43 9.27 -8.84
N SER A 71 5.74 9.49 -8.78
CA SER A 71 6.44 9.80 -7.53
C SER A 71 7.22 11.09 -7.69
N LYS A 72 7.12 11.99 -6.72
CA LYS A 72 7.76 13.28 -6.73
C LYS A 72 8.34 13.62 -5.37
N SER A 73 9.56 14.14 -5.36
CA SER A 73 10.20 14.67 -4.15
C SER A 73 9.51 15.97 -3.71
N VAL A 74 9.36 16.13 -2.39
CA VAL A 74 8.83 17.33 -1.73
C VAL A 74 9.91 17.82 -0.77
N GLU A 75 10.43 19.01 -1.00
CA GLU A 75 11.37 19.67 -0.11
C GLU A 75 10.75 20.98 0.40
N ASP A 76 10.92 21.27 1.70
CA ASP A 76 10.42 22.48 2.38
C ASP A 76 8.94 22.79 2.17
N GLY A 77 8.13 21.75 1.96
CA GLY A 77 6.68 21.88 1.70
C GLY A 77 6.34 22.32 0.28
N GLU A 78 7.32 22.62 -0.56
CA GLU A 78 7.15 22.94 -1.97
C GLU A 78 7.46 21.74 -2.86
N ILE A 79 6.68 21.57 -3.92
CA ILE A 79 6.93 20.57 -4.94
C ILE A 79 8.02 21.13 -5.85
N ARG A 80 9.27 20.77 -5.60
CA ARG A 80 10.38 21.26 -6.45
C ARG A 80 10.34 20.66 -7.85
N ASN A 81 10.46 21.53 -8.85
CA ASN A 81 10.50 21.13 -10.25
C ASN A 81 11.91 20.67 -10.69
N ALA A 82 12.95 20.95 -9.89
CA ALA A 82 14.35 20.78 -10.27
C ALA A 82 14.83 19.33 -10.41
N GLN A 83 14.15 18.39 -9.77
CA GLN A 83 14.46 16.96 -9.92
C GLN A 83 13.25 16.26 -10.52
N GLY A 84 13.15 16.03 -11.76
CA GLY A 84 12.08 15.35 -12.47
C GLY A 84 11.14 14.46 -11.61
N PHE A 85 10.16 13.88 -12.15
CA PHE A 85 9.33 12.90 -11.45
C PHE A 85 9.38 11.55 -12.16
N GLU A 86 9.20 10.48 -11.39
CA GLU A 86 9.06 9.15 -11.96
C GLU A 86 7.58 8.89 -12.26
N ALA A 87 7.30 8.54 -13.51
CA ALA A 87 5.98 8.09 -13.92
C ALA A 87 6.01 6.61 -14.33
N GLN A 88 4.99 5.87 -13.94
CA GLN A 88 4.83 4.48 -14.35
C GLN A 88 3.40 4.23 -14.79
N ILE A 89 3.25 3.45 -15.86
CA ILE A 89 1.98 2.92 -16.32
C ILE A 89 2.07 1.40 -16.44
N GLY A 90 0.96 0.70 -16.24
CA GLY A 90 0.97 -0.75 -16.34
C GLY A 90 -0.38 -1.34 -16.67
N ALA A 91 -0.33 -2.52 -17.27
CA ALA A 91 -1.48 -3.35 -17.56
C ALA A 91 -1.23 -4.78 -17.09
N HIS A 92 -2.19 -5.34 -16.35
CA HIS A 92 -2.08 -6.65 -15.72
C HIS A 92 -3.37 -7.43 -15.91
N VAL A 93 -3.26 -8.73 -15.78
CA VAL A 93 -4.38 -9.65 -15.70
C VAL A 93 -4.35 -10.32 -14.34
N ASP A 94 -5.45 -10.26 -13.63
CA ASP A 94 -5.69 -10.98 -12.38
C ASP A 94 -6.53 -12.22 -12.68
N TYR A 95 -6.09 -13.36 -12.16
CA TYR A 95 -6.89 -14.58 -12.06
C TYR A 95 -7.21 -14.83 -10.58
N ILE A 96 -8.49 -14.91 -10.25
CA ILE A 96 -9.03 -15.02 -8.88
C ILE A 96 -9.79 -16.34 -8.79
N PRO A 97 -9.10 -17.47 -8.55
CA PRO A 97 -9.74 -18.80 -8.49
C PRO A 97 -10.76 -18.89 -7.35
N ASN A 98 -10.50 -18.22 -6.22
CA ASN A 98 -11.34 -18.16 -5.02
C ASN A 98 -11.01 -16.89 -4.21
N ASP A 99 -11.70 -16.70 -3.09
CA ASP A 99 -11.53 -15.51 -2.21
C ASP A 99 -10.18 -15.45 -1.48
N HIS A 100 -9.43 -16.55 -1.48
CA HIS A 100 -8.15 -16.65 -0.76
C HIS A 100 -6.94 -16.40 -1.65
N ILE A 101 -7.07 -16.49 -2.97
CA ILE A 101 -5.94 -16.48 -3.89
C ILE A 101 -6.19 -15.48 -5.02
N ILE A 102 -5.21 -14.60 -5.25
CA ILE A 102 -5.15 -13.75 -6.44
C ILE A 102 -3.80 -14.02 -7.11
N LEU A 103 -3.83 -14.39 -8.38
CA LEU A 103 -2.66 -14.51 -9.23
C LEU A 103 -2.69 -13.36 -10.24
N ARG A 104 -1.60 -12.62 -10.34
CA ARG A 104 -1.45 -11.50 -11.26
C ARG A 104 -0.23 -11.68 -12.12
N THR A 105 -0.37 -11.35 -13.40
CA THR A 105 0.77 -11.16 -14.30
C THR A 105 0.55 -9.90 -15.11
N GLY A 106 1.62 -9.28 -15.57
CA GLY A 106 1.48 -8.08 -16.38
C GLY A 106 2.79 -7.37 -16.66
N TYR A 107 2.63 -6.22 -17.29
CA TYR A 107 3.72 -5.38 -17.71
C TYR A 107 3.55 -3.98 -17.16
N ARG A 108 4.69 -3.34 -16.79
CA ARG A 108 4.80 -1.93 -16.45
C ARG A 108 5.92 -1.27 -17.24
N PHE A 109 5.66 -0.05 -17.62
CA PHE A 109 6.65 0.87 -18.16
C PHE A 109 6.84 2.01 -17.18
N GLY A 110 8.08 2.35 -16.87
CA GLY A 110 8.45 3.46 -16.02
C GLY A 110 9.48 4.35 -16.70
N THR A 111 9.39 5.65 -16.46
CA THR A 111 10.34 6.62 -17.00
C THR A 111 10.45 7.84 -16.10
N SER A 112 11.59 8.52 -16.17
CA SER A 112 11.73 9.89 -15.66
C SER A 112 10.98 10.85 -16.57
N VAL A 113 10.36 11.86 -16.00
CA VAL A 113 9.65 12.93 -16.72
C VAL A 113 10.12 14.26 -16.18
N GLY A 114 10.38 15.22 -17.08
CA GLY A 114 10.99 16.52 -16.76
C GLY A 114 12.52 16.47 -16.80
N ASP A 115 13.13 17.50 -16.26
CA ASP A 115 14.61 17.64 -16.21
C ASP A 115 15.16 16.76 -15.08
N ALA A 116 15.30 15.47 -15.34
CA ALA A 116 15.90 14.54 -14.42
C ALA A 116 17.42 14.51 -14.66
N ASP A 117 18.21 14.67 -13.59
CA ASP A 117 19.67 14.60 -13.65
C ASP A 117 20.12 13.22 -14.18
N GLU A 118 19.42 12.16 -13.81
CA GLU A 118 19.64 10.80 -14.28
C GLU A 118 18.34 10.22 -14.87
N PRO A 119 18.08 10.42 -16.18
CA PRO A 119 16.89 9.85 -16.82
C PRO A 119 16.97 8.33 -16.86
N PHE A 120 15.85 7.66 -16.52
CA PHE A 120 15.77 6.22 -16.63
C PHE A 120 14.58 5.80 -17.50
N LYS A 121 14.69 4.60 -18.08
CA LYS A 121 13.59 3.87 -18.69
C LYS A 121 13.56 2.46 -18.13
N GLU A 122 12.40 2.05 -17.64
CA GLU A 122 12.22 0.74 -17.07
C GLU A 122 11.10 -0.03 -17.77
N HIS A 123 11.44 -1.21 -18.29
CA HIS A 123 10.48 -2.21 -18.75
C HIS A 123 10.42 -3.31 -17.69
N ARG A 124 9.22 -3.62 -17.20
CA ARG A 124 9.04 -4.60 -16.13
C ARG A 124 7.95 -5.57 -16.48
N LEU A 125 8.31 -6.85 -16.58
CA LEU A 125 7.37 -7.95 -16.52
C LEU A 125 7.24 -8.39 -15.05
N LEU A 126 6.04 -8.70 -14.62
CA LEU A 126 5.84 -9.14 -13.25
C LEU A 126 4.89 -10.33 -13.15
N THR A 127 5.13 -11.15 -12.13
CA THR A 127 4.20 -12.14 -11.63
C THR A 127 3.99 -11.91 -10.14
N GLU A 128 2.76 -12.11 -9.67
CA GLU A 128 2.39 -11.84 -8.28
C GLU A 128 1.38 -12.89 -7.81
N GLN A 129 1.58 -13.38 -6.61
CA GLN A 129 0.64 -14.23 -5.89
C GLN A 129 0.27 -13.53 -4.59
N THR A 130 -1.02 -13.36 -4.34
CA THR A 130 -1.54 -12.86 -3.07
C THR A 130 -2.38 -13.95 -2.42
N LEU A 131 -2.01 -14.33 -1.20
CA LEU A 131 -2.77 -15.22 -0.34
C LEU A 131 -3.50 -14.38 0.70
N ARG A 132 -4.77 -14.69 0.95
CA ARG A 132 -5.61 -13.96 1.90
C ARG A 132 -6.29 -14.92 2.88
N LYS A 133 -6.35 -14.51 4.14
CA LYS A 133 -7.02 -15.28 5.20
C LYS A 133 -7.75 -14.34 6.15
N LEU A 134 -9.04 -14.59 6.33
CA LEU A 134 -9.82 -13.94 7.36
C LEU A 134 -9.46 -14.55 8.72
N LEU A 135 -9.05 -13.71 9.66
CA LEU A 135 -8.73 -14.05 11.05
C LEU A 135 -9.89 -13.68 11.97
N PRO A 136 -9.93 -14.20 13.22
CA PRO A 136 -10.91 -13.77 14.21
C PRO A 136 -10.93 -12.24 14.39
N GLY A 137 -12.13 -11.67 14.58
CA GLY A 137 -12.32 -10.22 14.73
C GLY A 137 -12.35 -9.45 13.43
N ASP A 138 -12.71 -10.12 12.31
CA ASP A 138 -12.82 -9.54 10.97
C ASP A 138 -11.53 -8.90 10.45
N LEU A 139 -10.38 -9.43 10.89
CA LEU A 139 -9.07 -9.04 10.42
C LEU A 139 -8.72 -9.82 9.14
N LEU A 140 -8.47 -9.14 8.04
CA LEU A 140 -7.98 -9.76 6.81
C LEU A 140 -6.46 -9.69 6.77
N LEU A 141 -5.82 -10.86 6.85
CA LEU A 141 -4.38 -11.03 6.63
C LEU A 141 -4.13 -11.32 5.15
N SER A 142 -3.20 -10.60 4.55
CA SER A 142 -2.77 -10.84 3.17
C SER A 142 -1.25 -10.98 3.10
N ASP A 143 -0.79 -11.97 2.36
CA ASP A 143 0.63 -12.19 2.02
C ASP A 143 0.78 -12.14 0.50
N ARG A 144 1.53 -11.15 0.02
CA ARG A 144 1.76 -10.90 -1.39
C ARG A 144 3.20 -11.16 -1.78
N ASN A 145 3.41 -12.12 -2.64
CA ASN A 145 4.70 -12.51 -3.20
C ASN A 145 4.77 -12.04 -4.65
N ARG A 146 5.80 -11.28 -5.02
CA ARG A 146 5.92 -10.69 -6.35
C ARG A 146 7.34 -10.84 -6.88
N GLN A 147 7.44 -11.24 -8.15
CA GLN A 147 8.66 -11.29 -8.93
C GLN A 147 8.59 -10.22 -10.03
N ASP A 148 9.60 -9.36 -10.08
CA ASP A 148 9.78 -8.33 -11.09
C ASP A 148 11.00 -8.68 -11.94
N PHE A 149 10.80 -8.88 -13.25
CA PHE A 149 11.86 -9.01 -14.26
C PHE A 149 12.00 -7.64 -14.92
N ARG A 150 13.11 -6.96 -14.66
CA ARG A 150 13.28 -5.54 -14.93
C ARG A 150 14.41 -5.32 -15.93
N PHE A 151 14.18 -4.46 -16.90
CA PHE A 151 15.19 -3.92 -17.80
C PHE A 151 15.23 -2.42 -17.56
N VAL A 152 16.28 -1.95 -16.90
CA VAL A 152 16.48 -0.53 -16.55
C VAL A 152 17.62 -0.01 -17.40
N ASN A 153 17.33 0.91 -18.35
CA ASN A 153 18.26 1.43 -19.33
C ASN A 153 18.97 0.34 -20.14
N GLY A 154 18.31 -0.81 -20.35
CA GLY A 154 18.86 -1.97 -21.06
C GLY A 154 19.44 -3.05 -20.15
N ASP A 155 19.77 -2.74 -18.91
CA ASP A 155 20.34 -3.70 -17.96
C ASP A 155 19.27 -4.55 -17.30
N PHE A 156 19.42 -5.86 -17.37
CA PHE A 156 18.52 -6.80 -16.73
C PHE A 156 18.76 -6.88 -15.22
N SER A 157 17.66 -6.95 -14.47
CA SER A 157 17.69 -7.27 -13.05
C SER A 157 16.41 -8.01 -12.64
N PHE A 158 16.54 -8.85 -11.62
CA PHE A 158 15.43 -9.53 -10.99
C PHE A 158 15.23 -8.93 -9.60
N ARG A 159 13.96 -8.70 -9.23
CA ARG A 159 13.57 -8.26 -7.89
C ARG A 159 12.46 -9.14 -7.36
N TYR A 160 12.67 -9.69 -6.18
CA TYR A 160 11.63 -10.35 -5.40
C TYR A 160 11.12 -9.40 -4.30
N ARG A 161 9.81 -9.45 -4.07
CA ARG A 161 9.14 -8.65 -3.04
C ARG A 161 8.16 -9.52 -2.29
N ASN A 162 8.19 -9.43 -0.97
CA ASN A 162 7.16 -10.01 -0.12
C ASN A 162 6.53 -8.90 0.72
N ARG A 163 5.20 -8.82 0.71
CA ARG A 163 4.43 -7.87 1.52
C ARG A 163 3.40 -8.61 2.35
N VAL A 164 3.46 -8.41 3.64
CA VAL A 164 2.41 -8.83 4.57
C VAL A 164 1.59 -7.61 4.95
N SER A 165 0.26 -7.72 4.95
CA SER A 165 -0.65 -6.67 5.40
C SER A 165 -1.77 -7.23 6.26
N ILE A 166 -2.21 -6.42 7.22
CA ILE A 166 -3.39 -6.68 8.05
C ILE A 166 -4.31 -5.49 7.90
N GLU A 167 -5.57 -5.76 7.61
CA GLU A 167 -6.61 -4.76 7.44
C GLU A 167 -7.90 -5.18 8.12
N ARG A 168 -8.74 -4.19 8.44
CA ARG A 168 -10.05 -4.44 9.04
C ARG A 168 -11.08 -3.47 8.49
N GLU A 169 -12.19 -3.99 8.01
CA GLU A 169 -13.33 -3.16 7.64
C GLU A 169 -14.06 -2.67 8.88
N ILE A 170 -14.28 -1.36 8.98
CA ILE A 170 -14.97 -0.69 10.09
C ILE A 170 -16.11 0.16 9.52
N ASN A 171 -17.33 -0.14 9.96
CA ASN A 171 -18.50 0.67 9.64
C ASN A 171 -18.59 1.83 10.63
N LEU A 172 -18.27 3.07 10.21
CA LEU A 172 -18.29 4.25 11.08
C LEU A 172 -19.72 4.78 11.31
N PHE A 173 -20.54 4.81 10.26
CA PHE A 173 -21.95 5.23 10.29
C PHE A 173 -22.70 4.43 9.23
N LYS A 174 -24.06 4.50 9.24
CA LYS A 174 -24.96 3.69 8.38
C LYS A 174 -24.54 3.57 6.90
N GLU A 175 -23.63 4.42 6.40
CA GLU A 175 -23.26 4.45 4.98
C GLU A 175 -21.75 4.64 4.69
N ARG A 176 -20.90 4.76 5.71
CA ARG A 176 -19.47 4.98 5.54
C ARG A 176 -18.67 3.82 6.12
N THR A 177 -17.97 3.16 5.25
CA THR A 177 -17.03 2.09 5.60
C THR A 177 -15.62 2.58 5.35
N ILE A 178 -14.76 2.41 6.33
CA ILE A 178 -13.31 2.61 6.19
C ILE A 178 -12.59 1.30 6.45
N THR A 179 -11.43 1.13 5.85
CA THR A 179 -10.57 -0.03 6.03
C THR A 179 -9.17 0.43 6.39
N PRO A 180 -8.89 0.68 7.69
CA PRO A 180 -7.52 0.92 8.13
C PRO A 180 -6.67 -0.34 7.91
N TYR A 181 -5.39 -0.12 7.58
CA TYR A 181 -4.43 -1.20 7.38
C TYR A 181 -3.02 -0.83 7.79
N VAL A 182 -2.23 -1.87 8.03
CA VAL A 182 -0.78 -1.78 8.21
C VAL A 182 -0.14 -2.82 7.30
N SER A 183 0.98 -2.47 6.67
CA SER A 183 1.73 -3.41 5.86
C SER A 183 3.24 -3.26 6.04
N ALA A 184 3.93 -4.40 5.92
CA ALA A 184 5.39 -4.49 5.89
C ALA A 184 5.81 -5.19 4.59
N GLU A 185 6.80 -4.65 3.90
CA GLU A 185 7.31 -5.20 2.65
C GLU A 185 8.83 -5.25 2.67
N ILE A 186 9.40 -6.35 2.16
CA ILE A 186 10.85 -6.54 2.01
C ILE A 186 11.18 -6.81 0.55
N PHE A 187 12.41 -6.46 0.15
CA PHE A 187 12.88 -6.54 -1.23
C PHE A 187 14.24 -7.19 -1.31
N TYR A 188 14.35 -8.19 -2.18
CA TYR A 188 15.62 -8.71 -2.66
C TYR A 188 15.85 -8.21 -4.09
N ASP A 189 17.02 -7.67 -4.38
CA ASP A 189 17.37 -7.15 -5.72
C ASP A 189 18.70 -7.74 -6.16
N THR A 190 18.73 -8.36 -7.35
CA THR A 190 19.95 -8.97 -7.89
C THR A 190 21.04 -7.95 -8.25
N ARG A 191 20.71 -6.67 -8.46
CA ARG A 191 21.71 -5.63 -8.69
C ARG A 191 22.60 -5.40 -7.48
N SER A 192 22.05 -5.54 -6.29
CA SER A 192 22.79 -5.47 -5.02
C SER A 192 23.14 -6.83 -4.45
N ASN A 193 22.55 -7.90 -5.02
CA ASN A 193 22.60 -9.28 -4.52
C ASN A 193 22.29 -9.37 -3.01
N ALA A 194 21.27 -8.63 -2.58
CA ALA A 194 20.95 -8.50 -1.16
C ALA A 194 19.44 -8.18 -0.93
N TRP A 195 19.00 -8.47 0.29
CA TRP A 195 17.80 -7.89 0.87
C TRP A 195 18.11 -6.45 1.30
N ASN A 196 17.94 -5.53 0.39
CA ASN A 196 18.44 -4.17 0.55
C ASN A 196 17.39 -3.14 0.93
N ARG A 197 16.12 -3.49 0.82
CA ARG A 197 15.04 -2.52 1.01
C ARG A 197 13.91 -3.11 1.84
N ASN A 198 13.38 -2.28 2.73
CA ASN A 198 12.12 -2.56 3.41
C ASN A 198 11.19 -1.34 3.37
N ARG A 199 9.89 -1.61 3.53
CA ARG A 199 8.84 -0.59 3.62
C ARG A 199 7.89 -0.93 4.74
N LEU A 200 7.50 0.08 5.51
CA LEU A 200 6.39 0.02 6.45
C LEU A 200 5.37 1.07 6.01
N ALA A 201 4.12 0.67 5.93
CA ALA A 201 3.04 1.59 5.58
C ALA A 201 1.86 1.43 6.54
N VAL A 202 1.22 2.55 6.81
CA VAL A 202 -0.07 2.65 7.51
C VAL A 202 -0.99 3.50 6.67
N GLY A 203 -2.22 3.05 6.48
CA GLY A 203 -3.17 3.77 5.63
C GLY A 203 -4.61 3.47 5.97
N VAL A 204 -5.49 4.14 5.25
CA VAL A 204 -6.93 3.96 5.36
C VAL A 204 -7.55 4.02 3.97
N GLN A 205 -8.33 3.01 3.64
CA GLN A 205 -9.16 2.97 2.45
C GLN A 205 -10.58 3.37 2.79
N GLN A 206 -11.20 4.15 1.93
CA GLN A 206 -12.59 4.58 2.04
C GLN A 206 -13.35 4.30 0.75
N SER A 207 -14.41 3.50 0.83
CA SER A 207 -15.34 3.33 -0.28
C SER A 207 -16.23 4.57 -0.43
N LEU A 208 -16.15 5.22 -1.58
CA LEU A 208 -16.95 6.41 -1.91
C LEU A 208 -18.32 5.96 -2.43
N LYS A 209 -19.23 5.52 -1.52
CA LYS A 209 -20.56 5.03 -1.89
C LYS A 209 -21.52 6.15 -2.32
N ARG A 210 -21.35 7.40 -1.80
CA ARG A 210 -22.18 8.59 -2.11
C ARG A 210 -21.34 9.87 -2.07
N GLY A 211 -21.81 10.95 -2.72
CA GLY A 211 -21.20 12.26 -2.67
C GLY A 211 -20.99 12.90 -4.03
N PRO A 212 -20.65 14.20 -4.10
CA PRO A 212 -20.48 14.92 -5.35
C PRO A 212 -19.32 14.37 -6.19
N LEU A 213 -18.22 13.97 -5.57
CA LEU A 213 -17.07 13.38 -6.25
C LEU A 213 -17.44 12.09 -6.99
N ARG A 214 -18.22 11.19 -6.38
CA ARG A 214 -18.67 9.96 -7.04
C ARG A 214 -19.63 10.25 -8.19
N LYS A 215 -20.59 11.18 -8.00
CA LYS A 215 -21.53 11.57 -9.07
C LYS A 215 -20.80 12.15 -10.27
N MET A 216 -19.73 12.91 -10.02
CA MET A 216 -18.89 13.51 -11.04
C MET A 216 -18.04 12.47 -11.77
N LEU A 217 -17.41 11.54 -11.04
CA LEU A 217 -16.48 10.57 -11.63
C LEU A 217 -17.21 9.42 -12.32
N LEU A 218 -18.02 8.62 -11.61
CA LEU A 218 -18.70 7.44 -12.16
C LEU A 218 -19.89 7.03 -11.29
N PRO A 219 -21.11 7.46 -11.59
CA PRO A 219 -22.26 7.32 -10.69
C PRO A 219 -22.71 5.89 -10.37
N LYS A 220 -22.38 4.91 -11.22
CA LYS A 220 -22.82 3.50 -11.06
C LYS A 220 -21.69 2.55 -10.66
N ARG A 221 -20.46 3.03 -10.41
CA ARG A 221 -19.28 2.20 -10.17
C ARG A 221 -18.77 2.37 -8.74
N GLN A 222 -18.02 1.39 -8.25
CA GLN A 222 -17.34 1.51 -6.97
C GLN A 222 -16.06 2.30 -7.15
N VAL A 223 -15.86 3.31 -6.28
CA VAL A 223 -14.61 4.08 -6.20
C VAL A 223 -14.08 3.96 -4.79
N ILE A 224 -12.80 3.63 -4.65
CA ILE A 224 -12.10 3.56 -3.36
C ILE A 224 -11.01 4.62 -3.37
N LEU A 225 -10.99 5.45 -2.34
CA LEU A 225 -9.89 6.34 -2.00
C LEU A 225 -9.00 5.66 -0.98
N ASP A 226 -7.70 5.57 -1.24
CA ASP A 226 -6.68 5.09 -0.30
C ASP A 226 -5.73 6.24 0.03
N LEU A 227 -5.52 6.50 1.32
CA LEU A 227 -4.55 7.47 1.83
C LEU A 227 -3.61 6.75 2.78
N TYR A 228 -2.31 6.91 2.57
CA TYR A 228 -1.31 6.23 3.39
C TYR A 228 -0.05 7.06 3.63
N TYR A 229 0.59 6.76 4.73
CA TYR A 229 1.97 7.12 5.00
C TYR A 229 2.84 5.88 4.90
N MET A 230 4.02 6.03 4.28
CA MET A 230 4.97 4.95 4.13
C MET A 230 6.39 5.44 4.43
N ARG A 231 7.13 4.63 5.18
CA ARG A 231 8.57 4.76 5.33
C ARG A 231 9.28 3.63 4.60
N GLN A 232 10.21 4.01 3.73
CA GLN A 232 11.12 3.09 3.06
C GLN A 232 12.53 3.28 3.60
N ASN A 233 13.23 2.18 3.84
CA ASN A 233 14.66 2.17 4.11
C ASN A 233 15.34 1.34 3.02
N ASP A 234 16.46 1.83 2.50
CA ASP A 234 17.27 1.16 1.48
C ASP A 234 18.75 1.25 1.87
N SER A 235 19.37 0.11 2.19
CA SER A 235 20.76 0.07 2.66
C SER A 235 21.80 0.22 1.55
N ARG A 236 21.38 0.29 0.28
CA ARG A 236 22.24 0.32 -0.89
C ARG A 236 22.01 1.54 -1.79
N ALA A 237 21.02 2.37 -1.46
CA ALA A 237 20.76 3.61 -2.17
C ALA A 237 21.56 4.76 -1.55
N GLU A 238 21.87 5.77 -2.35
CA GLU A 238 22.45 7.04 -1.88
C GLU A 238 21.50 7.69 -0.89
N ILE A 239 20.21 7.77 -1.24
CA ILE A 239 19.13 8.18 -0.33
C ILE A 239 18.62 6.96 0.42
N GLN A 240 19.04 6.84 1.66
CA GLN A 240 18.75 5.65 2.47
C GLN A 240 17.32 5.62 3.02
N HIS A 241 16.70 6.78 3.18
CA HIS A 241 15.36 6.87 3.77
C HIS A 241 14.42 7.68 2.89
N VAL A 242 13.23 7.13 2.63
CA VAL A 242 12.15 7.84 1.95
C VAL A 242 10.92 7.80 2.84
N ASN A 243 10.36 8.98 3.14
CA ASN A 243 9.04 9.13 3.72
C ASN A 243 8.09 9.52 2.59
N ALA A 244 7.04 8.75 2.38
CA ALA A 244 6.07 9.06 1.34
C ALA A 244 4.65 9.19 1.90
N ILE A 245 3.93 10.19 1.41
CA ILE A 245 2.49 10.26 1.53
C ILE A 245 1.92 9.81 0.19
N GLY A 246 1.08 8.78 0.21
CA GLY A 246 0.43 8.27 -0.98
C GLY A 246 -1.06 8.54 -0.97
N ALA A 247 -1.59 8.75 -2.17
CA ALA A 247 -3.02 8.86 -2.42
C ALA A 247 -3.38 8.06 -3.68
N SER A 248 -4.23 7.04 -3.54
CA SER A 248 -4.68 6.22 -4.66
C SER A 248 -6.19 6.35 -4.85
N LEU A 249 -6.62 6.40 -6.11
CA LEU A 249 -8.02 6.29 -6.53
C LEU A 249 -8.21 5.00 -7.32
N ALA A 250 -8.98 4.06 -6.77
CA ALA A 250 -9.29 2.81 -7.42
C ALA A 250 -10.73 2.79 -7.95
N PHE A 251 -10.89 2.48 -9.25
CA PHE A 251 -12.15 2.41 -9.97
C PHE A 251 -12.46 0.96 -10.32
N TYR A 252 -13.66 0.47 -9.98
CA TYR A 252 -14.11 -0.89 -10.27
C TYR A 252 -15.29 -0.88 -11.24
N PHE A 253 -15.14 -1.63 -12.36
CA PHE A 253 -16.09 -1.76 -13.46
C PHE A 253 -16.59 -3.18 -13.62
#